data_13f3f20b4c92deb70a41692bf61ed957
#
_entry.id   13f3f20b4c92deb70a41692bf61ed957
#
_cell.length_a   1.000
_cell.length_b   1.000
_cell.length_c   1.000
_cell.angle_alpha   90.00
_cell.angle_beta   90.00
_cell.angle_gamma   90.00
#
_symmetry.space_group_name_H-M   'P 1'
#
loop_
_entity.id
_entity.type
_entity.pdbx_description
1 polymer ?
#
loop_
_entity_poly.entity_id
_entity_poly.type
_entity_poly.pdbx_seq_one_letter_code
_entity_poly.pdbx_strand_id
1 'polypeptide(L)'
;MFRFILICSLFSFVSFSYANSLSPYAYKKLQAVQKLIEEDAWIEAKAQLLIMEEELRSDFAKAVVRQTLGQVAVHEDDYPTALAYLTKAYEAKVLDDNSQQSLLHGIAQLHCGIEEWRACQTKLQSWIASNTQKARATDYVMLAQAFMATEDWAAMVPPLQTALSKRERAPIDWYRMLVAAQVYQEHWKEAVKAQRRLVNHYGDKAEEWRRLASFYMQLGDHKGALDSTRLPHQHGLEQHEKDYKRLAQLMNQDGMPYKAAVAIQEARNKKILDSSVTNLQLEGALFAEAKEYEQAALVFEELLKRAPKVTYVNKLVEIYFESQEWAAVEVLLKPWLKKHSDNYLQYMLAISYVNRHEFDKAKQAFAEMPSDHAQVKSVESWLKYIAKVQAAS
;
A
#
# COMPACT_ATOMS: atom_id res chain seq x y z
N MET A 1 -9.92 11.71 -10.80
CA MET A 1 -10.13 13.06 -11.35
C MET A 1 -9.25 14.03 -10.55
N PHE A 2 -8.01 14.22 -10.94
CA PHE A 2 -7.11 15.21 -10.33
C PHE A 2 -7.32 16.53 -11.07
N ARG A 3 -8.05 17.45 -10.45
CA ARG A 3 -8.11 18.83 -10.91
C ARG A 3 -6.73 19.45 -10.70
N PHE A 4 -6.00 19.67 -11.79
CA PHE A 4 -4.75 20.41 -11.81
C PHE A 4 -4.99 21.85 -11.33
N ILE A 5 -4.58 22.17 -10.10
CA ILE A 5 -4.38 23.55 -9.65
C ILE A 5 -2.99 23.94 -10.18
N LEU A 6 -2.96 24.44 -11.40
CA LEU A 6 -1.70 24.70 -12.10
C LEU A 6 -1.64 26.10 -12.72
N ILE A 7 -2.18 27.10 -12.05
CA ILE A 7 -2.17 28.47 -12.60
C ILE A 7 -1.82 29.48 -11.52
N CYS A 8 -0.59 29.45 -11.00
CA CYS A 8 -0.13 30.52 -10.11
C CYS A 8 1.27 31.06 -10.40
N SER A 9 1.90 30.76 -11.55
CA SER A 9 3.26 31.26 -11.82
C SER A 9 3.46 31.91 -13.18
N LEU A 10 2.41 32.15 -13.99
CA LEU A 10 2.52 32.86 -15.26
C LEU A 10 2.59 34.39 -15.10
N PHE A 11 2.41 34.89 -13.89
CA PHE A 11 2.52 36.33 -13.59
C PHE A 11 3.97 36.76 -13.32
N SER A 12 4.86 36.56 -14.29
CA SER A 12 6.05 37.39 -14.34
C SER A 12 5.68 38.63 -15.12
N PHE A 13 5.40 39.69 -14.38
CA PHE A 13 5.17 41.00 -14.96
C PHE A 13 6.21 41.28 -16.04
N VAL A 14 5.76 41.83 -17.16
CA VAL A 14 6.64 42.35 -18.22
C VAL A 14 7.59 43.35 -17.56
N SER A 15 8.76 42.87 -17.16
CA SER A 15 9.77 43.71 -16.52
C SER A 15 10.18 44.79 -17.48
N PHE A 16 10.51 45.96 -16.96
CA PHE A 16 10.96 47.18 -17.68
C PHE A 16 12.14 46.99 -18.68
N SER A 17 12.60 45.78 -18.91
CA SER A 17 13.67 45.44 -19.88
C SER A 17 13.36 45.79 -21.32
N TYR A 18 12.10 46.03 -21.68
CA TYR A 18 11.70 46.33 -23.07
C TYR A 18 11.66 47.79 -23.43
N ALA A 19 11.93 48.70 -22.49
CA ALA A 19 11.83 50.12 -22.71
C ALA A 19 12.70 50.65 -23.89
N ASN A 20 13.85 50.02 -24.15
CA ASN A 20 14.76 50.40 -25.22
C ASN A 20 14.46 49.74 -26.58
N SER A 21 13.57 48.76 -26.64
CA SER A 21 13.28 48.00 -27.87
C SER A 21 11.88 48.31 -28.44
N LEU A 22 11.03 48.99 -27.68
CA LEU A 22 9.69 49.41 -28.10
C LEU A 22 9.70 50.87 -28.54
N SER A 23 8.89 51.21 -29.55
CA SER A 23 8.62 52.62 -29.85
C SER A 23 7.92 53.29 -28.65
N PRO A 24 8.14 54.61 -28.44
CA PRO A 24 7.45 55.36 -27.37
C PRO A 24 5.92 55.17 -27.39
N TYR A 25 5.34 55.06 -28.57
CA TYR A 25 3.91 54.79 -28.76
C TYR A 25 3.52 53.40 -28.22
N ALA A 26 4.20 52.34 -28.66
CA ALA A 26 3.90 50.98 -28.23
C ALA A 26 4.11 50.80 -26.71
N TYR A 27 5.18 51.41 -26.16
CA TYR A 27 5.48 51.38 -24.74
C TYR A 27 4.35 52.04 -23.91
N LYS A 28 3.92 53.24 -24.28
CA LYS A 28 2.84 53.96 -23.59
C LYS A 28 1.52 53.18 -23.63
N LYS A 29 1.19 52.55 -24.77
CA LYS A 29 -0.01 51.73 -24.93
C LYS A 29 0.05 50.48 -24.05
N LEU A 30 1.19 49.77 -24.02
CA LEU A 30 1.39 48.61 -23.16
C LEU A 30 1.32 48.92 -21.66
N GLN A 31 1.87 50.10 -21.26
CA GLN A 31 1.68 50.55 -19.87
C GLN A 31 0.21 50.79 -19.51
N ALA A 32 -0.57 51.37 -20.44
CA ALA A 32 -2.00 51.58 -20.22
C ALA A 32 -2.74 50.20 -20.09
N VAL A 33 -2.38 49.21 -20.93
CA VAL A 33 -2.93 47.86 -20.84
C VAL A 33 -2.54 47.21 -19.51
N GLN A 34 -1.30 47.35 -19.08
CA GLN A 34 -0.84 46.79 -17.80
C GLN A 34 -1.65 47.37 -16.63
N LYS A 35 -1.91 48.71 -16.65
CA LYS A 35 -2.76 49.33 -15.64
C LYS A 35 -4.19 48.77 -15.64
N LEU A 36 -4.78 48.52 -16.81
CA LEU A 36 -6.09 47.88 -16.92
C LEU A 36 -6.10 46.46 -16.31
N ILE A 37 -5.03 45.69 -16.54
CA ILE A 37 -4.88 44.35 -15.94
C ILE A 37 -4.75 44.45 -14.41
N GLU A 38 -3.99 45.41 -13.89
CA GLU A 38 -3.85 45.64 -12.46
C GLU A 38 -5.18 46.10 -11.79
N GLU A 39 -6.04 46.78 -12.56
CA GLU A 39 -7.39 47.20 -12.17
C GLU A 39 -8.48 46.13 -12.43
N ASP A 40 -8.10 44.90 -12.80
CA ASP A 40 -9.00 43.79 -13.15
C ASP A 40 -9.91 44.07 -14.37
N ALA A 41 -9.57 45.06 -15.18
CA ALA A 41 -10.31 45.46 -16.39
C ALA A 41 -9.83 44.62 -17.61
N TRP A 42 -10.00 43.32 -17.54
CA TRP A 42 -9.47 42.34 -18.54
C TRP A 42 -10.10 42.49 -19.93
N ILE A 43 -11.38 42.84 -20.00
CA ILE A 43 -12.12 42.99 -21.26
C ILE A 43 -11.54 44.19 -22.04
N GLU A 44 -11.34 45.32 -21.37
CA GLU A 44 -10.78 46.53 -21.94
C GLU A 44 -9.31 46.32 -22.33
N ALA A 45 -8.54 45.61 -21.49
CA ALA A 45 -7.16 45.26 -21.79
C ALA A 45 -7.07 44.41 -23.06
N LYS A 46 -7.92 43.36 -23.20
CA LYS A 46 -8.01 42.55 -24.40
C LYS A 46 -8.34 43.35 -25.64
N ALA A 47 -9.36 44.21 -25.56
CA ALA A 47 -9.76 45.04 -26.70
C ALA A 47 -8.61 45.95 -27.18
N GLN A 48 -7.88 46.60 -26.25
CA GLN A 48 -6.72 47.41 -26.60
C GLN A 48 -5.56 46.60 -27.21
N LEU A 49 -5.29 45.40 -26.67
CA LEU A 49 -4.25 44.51 -27.20
C LEU A 49 -4.56 44.03 -28.61
N LEU A 50 -5.81 43.72 -28.92
CA LEU A 50 -6.22 43.29 -30.28
C LEU A 50 -6.01 44.43 -31.30
N ILE A 51 -6.38 45.67 -30.95
CA ILE A 51 -6.09 46.85 -31.79
C ILE A 51 -4.58 47.01 -31.99
N MET A 52 -3.80 46.87 -30.92
CA MET A 52 -2.34 46.99 -31.02
C MET A 52 -1.71 45.88 -31.88
N GLU A 53 -2.23 44.63 -31.87
CA GLU A 53 -1.71 43.57 -32.71
C GLU A 53 -1.85 43.91 -34.22
N GLU A 54 -2.93 44.55 -34.59
CA GLU A 54 -3.17 44.98 -35.98
C GLU A 54 -2.34 46.21 -36.37
N GLU A 55 -2.26 47.23 -35.50
CA GLU A 55 -1.61 48.49 -35.78
C GLU A 55 -0.08 48.44 -35.80
N LEU A 56 0.49 47.60 -34.91
CA LEU A 56 1.94 47.53 -34.77
C LEU A 56 2.58 46.80 -35.96
N ARG A 57 3.73 47.34 -36.42
CA ARG A 57 4.50 46.74 -37.53
C ARG A 57 5.77 45.99 -37.07
N SER A 58 6.25 46.31 -35.88
CA SER A 58 7.45 45.68 -35.31
C SER A 58 7.11 44.27 -34.82
N ASP A 59 7.83 43.27 -35.31
CA ASP A 59 7.68 41.87 -34.86
C ASP A 59 7.95 41.73 -33.37
N PHE A 60 8.92 42.51 -32.83
CA PHE A 60 9.18 42.53 -31.40
C PHE A 60 7.96 43.05 -30.60
N ALA A 61 7.36 44.19 -31.03
CA ALA A 61 6.19 44.73 -30.36
C ALA A 61 4.99 43.80 -30.48
N LYS A 62 4.78 43.15 -31.65
CA LYS A 62 3.74 42.13 -31.81
C LYS A 62 3.96 40.91 -30.92
N ALA A 63 5.20 40.47 -30.75
CA ALA A 63 5.50 39.34 -29.88
C ALA A 63 5.16 39.66 -28.41
N VAL A 64 5.47 40.86 -27.92
CA VAL A 64 5.10 41.31 -26.57
C VAL A 64 3.57 41.41 -26.41
N VAL A 65 2.86 41.96 -27.40
CA VAL A 65 1.39 42.04 -27.40
C VAL A 65 0.76 40.65 -27.36
N ARG A 66 1.25 39.72 -28.19
CA ARG A 66 0.79 38.29 -28.22
C ARG A 66 1.05 37.57 -26.91
N GLN A 67 2.22 37.82 -26.28
CA GLN A 67 2.50 37.26 -24.96
C GLN A 67 1.44 37.74 -23.95
N THR A 68 1.08 39.02 -23.96
CA THR A 68 0.07 39.59 -23.07
C THR A 68 -1.34 39.08 -23.41
N LEU A 69 -1.69 38.96 -24.70
CA LEU A 69 -2.95 38.36 -25.15
C LEU A 69 -3.06 36.87 -24.67
N GLY A 70 -1.96 36.13 -24.73
CA GLY A 70 -1.90 34.79 -24.18
C GLY A 70 -2.17 34.73 -22.68
N GLN A 71 -1.65 35.71 -21.91
CA GLN A 71 -1.91 35.83 -20.46
C GLN A 71 -3.39 36.15 -20.18
N VAL A 72 -3.98 37.08 -20.96
CA VAL A 72 -5.42 37.41 -20.88
C VAL A 72 -6.27 36.16 -21.15
N ALA A 73 -5.96 35.43 -22.21
CA ALA A 73 -6.68 34.23 -22.55
C ALA A 73 -6.56 33.13 -21.47
N VAL A 74 -5.39 33.02 -20.79
CA VAL A 74 -5.24 32.15 -19.61
C VAL A 74 -6.16 32.59 -18.46
N HIS A 75 -6.27 33.89 -18.23
CA HIS A 75 -7.18 34.40 -17.20
C HIS A 75 -8.66 34.13 -17.53
N GLU A 76 -9.00 34.08 -18.81
CA GLU A 76 -10.34 33.75 -19.30
C GLU A 76 -10.59 32.22 -19.35
N ASP A 77 -9.65 31.38 -18.90
CA ASP A 77 -9.65 29.91 -19.04
C ASP A 77 -9.71 29.44 -20.51
N ASP A 78 -9.43 30.32 -21.49
CA ASP A 78 -9.37 29.98 -22.92
C ASP A 78 -7.94 29.52 -23.28
N TYR A 79 -7.61 28.30 -22.83
CA TYR A 79 -6.26 27.75 -23.03
C TYR A 79 -5.89 27.52 -24.50
N PRO A 80 -6.81 27.10 -25.41
CA PRO A 80 -6.49 27.03 -26.84
C PRO A 80 -6.06 28.37 -27.46
N THR A 81 -6.78 29.41 -27.14
CA THR A 81 -6.42 30.77 -27.59
C THR A 81 -5.12 31.26 -26.98
N ALA A 82 -4.91 31.00 -25.68
CA ALA A 82 -3.66 31.31 -24.99
C ALA A 82 -2.47 30.60 -25.67
N LEU A 83 -2.61 29.32 -25.96
CA LEU A 83 -1.57 28.52 -26.63
C LEU A 83 -1.25 29.10 -28.03
N ALA A 84 -2.27 29.50 -28.80
CA ALA A 84 -2.10 30.06 -30.13
C ALA A 84 -1.29 31.38 -30.07
N TYR A 85 -1.63 32.30 -29.14
CA TYR A 85 -0.92 33.56 -28.99
C TYR A 85 0.52 33.36 -28.48
N LEU A 86 0.73 32.54 -27.43
CA LEU A 86 2.06 32.30 -26.88
C LEU A 86 2.97 31.60 -27.89
N THR A 87 2.42 30.68 -28.69
CA THR A 87 3.18 30.00 -29.76
C THR A 87 3.63 30.98 -30.83
N LYS A 88 2.72 31.85 -31.31
CA LYS A 88 3.09 32.90 -32.27
C LYS A 88 4.16 33.87 -31.71
N ALA A 89 4.09 34.20 -30.41
CA ALA A 89 5.10 35.03 -29.77
C ALA A 89 6.47 34.33 -29.69
N TYR A 90 6.47 33.03 -29.34
CA TYR A 90 7.67 32.21 -29.27
C TYR A 90 8.34 32.00 -30.63
N GLU A 91 7.54 31.70 -31.66
CA GLU A 91 8.04 31.44 -33.03
C GLU A 91 8.61 32.65 -33.72
N ALA A 92 8.23 33.88 -33.32
CA ALA A 92 8.80 35.09 -33.82
C ALA A 92 10.31 35.21 -33.54
N LYS A 93 10.84 34.58 -32.50
CA LYS A 93 12.26 34.55 -32.09
C LYS A 93 12.93 35.93 -31.96
N VAL A 94 12.15 36.93 -31.59
CA VAL A 94 12.60 38.32 -31.45
C VAL A 94 12.74 38.79 -30.01
N LEU A 95 12.26 37.99 -29.05
CA LEU A 95 12.38 38.29 -27.64
C LEU A 95 13.74 37.81 -27.10
N ASP A 96 14.15 38.35 -25.96
CA ASP A 96 15.37 37.91 -25.28
C ASP A 96 15.27 36.45 -24.80
N ASP A 97 16.42 35.82 -24.51
CA ASP A 97 16.48 34.40 -24.13
C ASP A 97 15.63 34.08 -22.90
N ASN A 98 15.58 34.96 -21.88
CA ASN A 98 14.77 34.69 -20.69
C ASN A 98 13.27 34.68 -21.02
N SER A 99 12.83 35.67 -21.85
CA SER A 99 11.45 35.73 -22.33
C SER A 99 11.09 34.56 -23.22
N GLN A 100 12.01 34.15 -24.12
CA GLN A 100 11.83 32.92 -24.94
C GLN A 100 11.69 31.68 -24.08
N GLN A 101 12.54 31.51 -23.04
CA GLN A 101 12.45 30.38 -22.13
C GLN A 101 11.17 30.42 -21.28
N SER A 102 10.70 31.59 -20.88
CA SER A 102 9.45 31.77 -20.15
C SER A 102 8.24 31.37 -21.00
N LEU A 103 8.23 31.80 -22.27
CA LEU A 103 7.20 31.40 -23.24
C LEU A 103 7.19 29.91 -23.47
N LEU A 104 8.35 29.27 -23.67
CA LEU A 104 8.45 27.81 -23.86
C LEU A 104 7.92 27.06 -22.65
N HIS A 105 8.21 27.54 -21.43
CA HIS A 105 7.68 26.97 -20.20
C HIS A 105 6.15 27.11 -20.11
N GLY A 106 5.60 28.31 -20.38
CA GLY A 106 4.16 28.55 -20.40
C GLY A 106 3.43 27.70 -21.45
N ILE A 107 3.98 27.61 -22.66
CA ILE A 107 3.45 26.73 -23.72
C ILE A 107 3.44 25.26 -23.28
N ALA A 108 4.53 24.79 -22.67
CA ALA A 108 4.59 23.43 -22.13
C ALA A 108 3.52 23.17 -21.07
N GLN A 109 3.33 24.12 -20.15
CA GLN A 109 2.30 24.04 -19.10
C GLN A 109 0.88 24.03 -19.70
N LEU A 110 0.61 24.85 -20.71
CA LEU A 110 -0.68 24.88 -21.39
C LEU A 110 -0.98 23.54 -22.09
N HIS A 111 -0.01 22.96 -22.82
CA HIS A 111 -0.19 21.63 -23.41
C HIS A 111 -0.51 20.57 -22.36
N CYS A 112 0.14 20.64 -21.18
CA CYS A 112 -0.20 19.74 -20.07
C CYS A 112 -1.62 20.00 -19.54
N GLY A 113 -2.03 21.26 -19.43
CA GLY A 113 -3.33 21.67 -18.92
C GLY A 113 -4.51 21.26 -19.80
N ILE A 114 -4.30 21.23 -21.13
CA ILE A 114 -5.31 20.79 -22.11
C ILE A 114 -5.13 19.31 -22.51
N GLU A 115 -4.33 18.55 -21.74
CA GLU A 115 -4.12 17.12 -21.92
C GLU A 115 -3.48 16.71 -23.26
N GLU A 116 -2.79 17.63 -23.93
CA GLU A 116 -1.96 17.32 -25.09
C GLU A 116 -0.62 16.73 -24.66
N TRP A 117 -0.68 15.54 -24.05
CA TRP A 117 0.42 14.96 -23.31
C TRP A 117 1.74 14.82 -24.06
N ARG A 118 1.71 14.45 -25.34
CA ARG A 118 2.93 14.32 -26.15
C ARG A 118 3.61 15.65 -26.41
N ALA A 119 2.82 16.70 -26.66
CA ALA A 119 3.33 18.05 -26.83
C ALA A 119 3.87 18.60 -25.50
N CYS A 120 3.14 18.36 -24.40
CA CYS A 120 3.60 18.67 -23.03
C CYS A 120 4.98 18.01 -22.76
N GLN A 121 5.14 16.73 -22.98
CA GLN A 121 6.40 16.01 -22.82
C GLN A 121 7.54 16.68 -23.61
N THR A 122 7.35 16.87 -24.90
CA THR A 122 8.36 17.41 -25.80
C THR A 122 8.79 18.82 -25.40
N LYS A 123 7.83 19.70 -25.14
CA LYS A 123 8.11 21.10 -24.78
C LYS A 123 8.73 21.23 -23.41
N LEU A 124 8.24 20.46 -22.42
CA LEU A 124 8.74 20.50 -21.06
C LEU A 124 10.14 19.88 -20.94
N GLN A 125 10.40 18.78 -21.65
CA GLN A 125 11.74 18.20 -21.74
C GLN A 125 12.73 19.21 -22.34
N SER A 126 12.38 19.85 -23.46
CA SER A 126 13.21 20.86 -24.11
C SER A 126 13.52 22.02 -23.16
N TRP A 127 12.49 22.51 -22.44
CA TRP A 127 12.69 23.60 -21.49
C TRP A 127 13.57 23.19 -20.31
N ILE A 128 13.34 22.02 -19.72
CA ILE A 128 14.13 21.49 -18.59
C ILE A 128 15.60 21.32 -19.01
N ALA A 129 15.87 20.79 -20.21
CA ALA A 129 17.22 20.59 -20.72
C ALA A 129 18.02 21.91 -20.79
N SER A 130 17.37 22.99 -21.22
CA SER A 130 18.00 24.33 -21.30
C SER A 130 18.00 25.07 -19.97
N ASN A 131 17.23 24.65 -18.98
CA ASN A 131 17.01 25.36 -17.72
C ASN A 131 17.16 24.48 -16.48
N THR A 132 18.06 23.51 -16.48
CA THR A 132 18.25 22.53 -15.40
C THR A 132 18.39 23.17 -14.02
N GLN A 133 19.07 24.33 -13.91
CA GLN A 133 19.27 25.06 -12.66
C GLN A 133 18.00 25.80 -12.19
N LYS A 134 17.15 26.23 -13.12
CA LYS A 134 15.92 26.97 -12.84
C LYS A 134 14.72 26.03 -12.64
N ALA A 135 14.78 24.81 -13.19
CA ALA A 135 13.69 23.84 -13.13
C ALA A 135 13.41 23.39 -11.69
N ARG A 136 12.17 23.59 -11.27
CA ARG A 136 11.67 23.25 -9.93
C ARG A 136 11.25 21.78 -9.87
N ALA A 137 11.14 21.25 -8.67
CA ALA A 137 10.64 19.88 -8.45
C ALA A 137 9.26 19.64 -9.12
N THR A 138 8.40 20.66 -9.11
CA THR A 138 7.06 20.61 -9.74
C THR A 138 7.11 20.44 -11.26
N ASP A 139 8.11 21.00 -11.94
CA ASP A 139 8.26 20.87 -13.38
C ASP A 139 8.61 19.42 -13.77
N TYR A 140 9.46 18.77 -12.97
CA TYR A 140 9.77 17.35 -13.15
C TYR A 140 8.57 16.44 -12.83
N VAL A 141 7.76 16.79 -11.82
CA VAL A 141 6.53 16.03 -11.54
C VAL A 141 5.52 16.18 -12.67
N MET A 142 5.36 17.38 -13.23
CA MET A 142 4.50 17.62 -14.39
C MET A 142 4.93 16.77 -15.58
N LEU A 143 6.23 16.71 -15.86
CA LEU A 143 6.76 15.83 -16.91
C LEU A 143 6.46 14.34 -16.62
N ALA A 144 6.63 13.92 -15.38
CA ALA A 144 6.32 12.55 -14.98
C ALA A 144 4.82 12.23 -15.12
N GLN A 145 3.94 13.19 -14.81
CA GLN A 145 2.50 13.05 -15.00
C GLN A 145 2.11 12.93 -16.47
N ALA A 146 2.79 13.69 -17.35
CA ALA A 146 2.58 13.57 -18.78
C ALA A 146 3.01 12.21 -19.32
N PHE A 147 4.11 11.61 -18.80
CA PHE A 147 4.49 10.24 -19.11
C PHE A 147 3.50 9.22 -18.55
N MET A 148 2.99 9.43 -17.34
CA MET A 148 1.94 8.59 -16.75
C MET A 148 0.68 8.55 -17.62
N ALA A 149 0.25 9.71 -18.12
CA ALA A 149 -0.94 9.81 -18.98
C ALA A 149 -0.78 9.10 -20.34
N THR A 150 0.44 8.91 -20.80
CA THR A 150 0.76 8.14 -22.01
C THR A 150 1.26 6.72 -21.72
N GLU A 151 1.16 6.28 -20.47
CA GLU A 151 1.59 4.96 -19.98
C GLU A 151 3.08 4.65 -20.23
N ASP A 152 3.92 5.69 -20.42
CA ASP A 152 5.36 5.53 -20.53
C ASP A 152 6.00 5.48 -19.13
N TRP A 153 5.81 4.34 -18.47
CA TRP A 153 6.26 4.12 -17.10
C TRP A 153 7.78 4.19 -16.95
N ALA A 154 8.52 3.82 -17.99
CA ALA A 154 9.97 3.88 -17.95
C ALA A 154 10.48 5.33 -17.99
N ALA A 155 9.93 6.15 -18.88
CA ALA A 155 10.29 7.56 -18.99
C ALA A 155 9.82 8.40 -17.79
N MET A 156 8.81 7.93 -17.04
CA MET A 156 8.30 8.59 -15.83
C MET A 156 9.31 8.56 -14.67
N VAL A 157 10.17 7.56 -14.57
CA VAL A 157 11.04 7.31 -13.41
C VAL A 157 12.11 8.40 -13.22
N PRO A 158 12.93 8.79 -14.22
CA PRO A 158 14.01 9.77 -14.04
C PRO A 158 13.51 11.13 -13.55
N PRO A 159 12.45 11.75 -14.12
CA PRO A 159 11.96 13.03 -13.64
C PRO A 159 11.41 12.93 -12.20
N LEU A 160 10.72 11.85 -11.82
CA LEU A 160 10.27 11.67 -10.44
C LEU A 160 11.43 11.55 -9.45
N GLN A 161 12.47 10.80 -9.80
CA GLN A 161 13.67 10.70 -8.96
C GLN A 161 14.32 12.08 -8.77
N THR A 162 14.40 12.87 -9.83
CA THR A 162 14.90 14.24 -9.77
C THR A 162 14.02 15.14 -8.90
N ALA A 163 12.70 15.08 -9.07
CA ALA A 163 11.76 15.83 -8.24
C ALA A 163 11.91 15.50 -6.75
N LEU A 164 11.99 14.22 -6.43
CA LEU A 164 12.17 13.72 -5.06
C LEU A 164 13.52 14.09 -4.45
N SER A 165 14.59 14.26 -5.27
CA SER A 165 15.91 14.70 -4.77
C SER A 165 15.98 16.18 -4.47
N LYS A 166 15.10 16.99 -5.08
CA LYS A 166 15.05 18.45 -4.87
C LYS A 166 14.27 18.84 -3.60
N ARG A 167 13.73 17.91 -2.84
CA ARG A 167 12.98 18.16 -1.60
C ARG A 167 13.37 17.17 -0.51
N GLU A 168 13.59 17.67 0.70
CA GLU A 168 13.84 16.84 1.88
C GLU A 168 12.64 15.93 2.17
N ARG A 169 11.44 16.49 2.16
CA ARG A 169 10.18 15.77 2.28
C ARG A 169 9.23 16.19 1.17
N ALA A 170 9.12 15.37 0.16
CA ALA A 170 8.18 15.58 -0.93
C ALA A 170 6.76 15.09 -0.55
N PRO A 171 5.71 15.58 -1.22
CA PRO A 171 4.35 15.03 -1.04
C PRO A 171 4.30 13.53 -1.24
N ILE A 172 3.47 12.83 -0.45
CA ILE A 172 3.35 11.36 -0.49
C ILE A 172 3.01 10.83 -1.89
N ASP A 173 2.22 11.58 -2.66
CA ASP A 173 1.79 11.17 -3.98
C ASP A 173 2.94 11.07 -4.99
N TRP A 174 4.01 11.85 -4.82
CA TRP A 174 5.20 11.74 -5.67
C TRP A 174 5.94 10.42 -5.45
N TYR A 175 6.00 9.96 -4.19
CA TYR A 175 6.55 8.64 -3.88
C TYR A 175 5.65 7.54 -4.44
N ARG A 176 4.31 7.67 -4.29
CA ARG A 176 3.34 6.72 -4.82
C ARG A 176 3.43 6.61 -6.35
N MET A 177 3.61 7.74 -7.03
CA MET A 177 3.84 7.75 -8.48
C MET A 177 5.10 6.97 -8.87
N LEU A 178 6.21 7.15 -8.15
CA LEU A 178 7.43 6.39 -8.40
C LEU A 178 7.22 4.88 -8.16
N VAL A 179 6.54 4.53 -7.08
CA VAL A 179 6.19 3.13 -6.78
C VAL A 179 5.33 2.54 -7.90
N ALA A 180 4.28 3.27 -8.33
CA ALA A 180 3.40 2.83 -9.40
C ALA A 180 4.18 2.59 -10.71
N ALA A 181 5.08 3.50 -11.09
CA ALA A 181 5.90 3.34 -12.27
C ALA A 181 6.76 2.07 -12.24
N GLN A 182 7.29 1.69 -11.08
CA GLN A 182 8.06 0.46 -10.92
C GLN A 182 7.18 -0.79 -10.94
N VAL A 183 5.99 -0.71 -10.33
CA VAL A 183 5.03 -1.82 -10.30
C VAL A 183 4.49 -2.14 -11.69
N TYR A 184 4.12 -1.13 -12.49
CA TYR A 184 3.63 -1.33 -13.86
C TYR A 184 4.69 -1.92 -14.80
N GLN A 185 5.96 -1.73 -14.48
CA GLN A 185 7.09 -2.36 -15.19
C GLN A 185 7.48 -3.72 -14.61
N GLU A 186 6.78 -4.20 -13.58
CA GLU A 186 7.12 -5.42 -12.82
C GLU A 186 8.55 -5.41 -12.22
N HIS A 187 9.11 -4.22 -12.03
CA HIS A 187 10.43 -4.02 -11.43
C HIS A 187 10.34 -4.08 -9.90
N TRP A 188 10.00 -5.27 -9.37
CA TRP A 188 9.66 -5.47 -7.95
C TRP A 188 10.77 -5.04 -6.97
N LYS A 189 12.04 -5.24 -7.31
CA LYS A 189 13.17 -4.79 -6.46
C LYS A 189 13.20 -3.26 -6.32
N GLU A 190 12.99 -2.55 -7.40
CA GLU A 190 12.93 -1.10 -7.45
C GLU A 190 11.65 -0.58 -6.80
N ALA A 191 10.53 -1.29 -6.95
CA ALA A 191 9.27 -0.99 -6.25
C ALA A 191 9.45 -1.07 -4.73
N VAL A 192 10.14 -2.11 -4.23
CA VAL A 192 10.51 -2.22 -2.79
C VAL A 192 11.37 -1.03 -2.36
N LYS A 193 12.40 -0.65 -3.12
CA LYS A 193 13.26 0.51 -2.78
C LYS A 193 12.45 1.81 -2.71
N ALA A 194 11.58 2.04 -3.69
CA ALA A 194 10.70 3.21 -3.74
C ALA A 194 9.71 3.23 -2.57
N GLN A 195 9.08 2.08 -2.28
CA GLN A 195 8.12 1.95 -1.17
C GLN A 195 8.81 2.09 0.20
N ARG A 196 10.03 1.56 0.38
CA ARG A 196 10.83 1.79 1.59
C ARG A 196 11.11 3.27 1.81
N ARG A 197 11.47 3.99 0.74
CA ARG A 197 11.66 5.44 0.82
C ARG A 197 10.38 6.15 1.24
N LEU A 198 9.21 5.70 0.74
CA LEU A 198 7.92 6.23 1.13
C LEU A 198 7.66 6.01 2.63
N VAL A 199 7.78 4.79 3.13
CA VAL A 199 7.51 4.50 4.56
C VAL A 199 8.52 5.17 5.50
N ASN A 200 9.74 5.45 5.06
CA ASN A 200 10.70 6.23 5.86
C ASN A 200 10.21 7.67 6.13
N HIS A 201 9.46 8.28 5.21
CA HIS A 201 8.91 9.62 5.37
C HIS A 201 7.47 9.63 5.91
N TYR A 202 6.71 8.56 5.69
CA TYR A 202 5.28 8.41 5.97
C TYR A 202 4.98 7.09 6.69
N GLY A 203 5.83 6.72 7.64
CA GLY A 203 5.73 5.47 8.40
C GLY A 203 4.54 5.40 9.35
N ASP A 204 3.81 6.49 9.53
CA ASP A 204 2.54 6.57 10.26
C ASP A 204 1.35 5.98 9.48
N LYS A 205 1.54 5.57 8.23
CA LYS A 205 0.51 5.01 7.35
C LYS A 205 0.61 3.50 7.25
N ALA A 206 -0.20 2.76 8.00
CA ALA A 206 -0.22 1.29 7.99
C ALA A 206 -0.43 0.70 6.58
N GLU A 207 -1.19 1.39 5.72
CA GLU A 207 -1.42 0.96 4.35
C GLU A 207 -0.12 0.87 3.54
N GLU A 208 0.80 1.81 3.73
CA GLU A 208 2.08 1.83 3.00
C GLU A 208 3.00 0.68 3.44
N TRP A 209 2.95 0.30 4.72
CA TRP A 209 3.64 -0.89 5.22
C TRP A 209 3.04 -2.18 4.66
N ARG A 210 1.69 -2.27 4.58
CA ARG A 210 1.02 -3.43 3.94
C ARG A 210 1.43 -3.60 2.48
N ARG A 211 1.56 -2.48 1.75
CA ARG A 211 2.04 -2.48 0.37
C ARG A 211 3.48 -2.95 0.27
N LEU A 212 4.35 -2.47 1.17
CA LEU A 212 5.74 -2.90 1.24
C LEU A 212 5.85 -4.42 1.51
N ALA A 213 5.10 -4.93 2.49
CA ALA A 213 5.05 -6.35 2.79
C ALA A 213 4.59 -7.18 1.56
N SER A 214 3.59 -6.68 0.81
CA SER A 214 3.12 -7.35 -0.40
C SER A 214 4.20 -7.41 -1.50
N PHE A 215 4.99 -6.36 -1.67
CA PHE A 215 6.10 -6.36 -2.63
C PHE A 215 7.22 -7.32 -2.24
N TYR A 216 7.54 -7.43 -0.95
CA TYR A 216 8.48 -8.44 -0.47
C TYR A 216 7.97 -9.86 -0.69
N MET A 217 6.66 -10.10 -0.47
CA MET A 217 6.05 -11.40 -0.81
C MET A 217 6.15 -11.74 -2.29
N GLN A 218 5.95 -10.74 -3.17
CA GLN A 218 6.10 -10.92 -4.62
C GLN A 218 7.55 -11.29 -5.02
N LEU A 219 8.53 -10.84 -4.25
CA LEU A 219 9.94 -11.21 -4.42
C LEU A 219 10.32 -12.55 -3.77
N GLY A 220 9.40 -13.18 -3.01
CA GLY A 220 9.72 -14.34 -2.18
C GLY A 220 10.57 -14.02 -0.93
N ASP A 221 10.72 -12.74 -0.60
CA ASP A 221 11.45 -12.29 0.60
C ASP A 221 10.50 -12.30 1.81
N HIS A 222 10.32 -13.50 2.41
CA HIS A 222 9.46 -13.70 3.57
C HIS A 222 9.92 -12.89 4.80
N LYS A 223 11.23 -12.73 4.97
CA LYS A 223 11.79 -11.95 6.08
C LYS A 223 11.48 -10.45 5.93
N GLY A 224 11.67 -9.89 4.75
CA GLY A 224 11.29 -8.50 4.46
C GLY A 224 9.79 -8.26 4.64
N ALA A 225 8.95 -9.22 4.24
CA ALA A 225 7.51 -9.17 4.44
C ALA A 225 7.14 -9.19 5.92
N LEU A 226 7.76 -10.10 6.71
CA LEU A 226 7.55 -10.19 8.15
C LEU A 226 7.96 -8.89 8.86
N ASP A 227 9.13 -8.35 8.59
CA ASP A 227 9.61 -7.11 9.20
C ASP A 227 8.69 -5.94 8.86
N SER A 228 8.21 -5.86 7.61
CA SER A 228 7.27 -4.81 7.16
C SER A 228 5.87 -4.94 7.77
N THR A 229 5.50 -6.12 8.28
CA THR A 229 4.24 -6.33 8.99
C THR A 229 4.41 -6.13 10.50
N ARG A 230 5.54 -6.58 11.06
CA ARG A 230 5.84 -6.50 12.50
C ARG A 230 6.06 -5.06 12.99
N LEU A 231 6.77 -4.23 12.20
CA LEU A 231 7.06 -2.85 12.61
C LEU A 231 5.80 -2.02 12.86
N PRO A 232 4.82 -1.92 11.92
CA PRO A 232 3.58 -1.20 12.19
C PRO A 232 2.79 -1.81 13.35
N HIS A 233 2.80 -3.13 13.55
CA HIS A 233 2.18 -3.78 14.69
C HIS A 233 2.81 -3.30 16.02
N GLN A 234 4.14 -3.28 16.14
CA GLN A 234 4.84 -2.80 17.34
C GLN A 234 4.56 -1.32 17.64
N HIS A 235 4.26 -0.52 16.62
CA HIS A 235 3.89 0.89 16.76
C HIS A 235 2.37 1.11 16.93
N GLY A 236 1.58 0.04 17.03
CA GLY A 236 0.14 0.14 17.22
C GLY A 236 -0.63 0.72 16.02
N LEU A 237 -0.05 0.67 14.82
CA LEU A 237 -0.66 1.19 13.59
C LEU A 237 -1.67 0.22 12.97
N GLU A 238 -1.63 -1.05 13.35
CA GLU A 238 -2.53 -2.07 12.82
C GLU A 238 -3.83 -2.09 13.62
N GLN A 239 -4.94 -2.08 12.90
CA GLN A 239 -6.27 -2.04 13.52
C GLN A 239 -7.27 -3.00 12.85
N HIS A 240 -6.82 -3.82 11.90
CA HIS A 240 -7.70 -4.70 11.15
C HIS A 240 -7.36 -6.18 11.39
N GLU A 241 -8.40 -7.00 11.43
CA GLU A 241 -8.31 -8.47 11.54
C GLU A 241 -7.29 -9.08 10.57
N LYS A 242 -7.33 -8.64 9.31
CA LYS A 242 -6.43 -9.14 8.25
C LYS A 242 -4.95 -8.89 8.53
N ASP A 243 -4.61 -7.83 9.27
CA ASP A 243 -3.22 -7.48 9.58
C ASP A 243 -2.65 -8.44 10.62
N TYR A 244 -3.42 -8.75 11.67
CA TYR A 244 -3.05 -9.73 12.68
C TYR A 244 -2.94 -11.15 12.11
N LYS A 245 -3.88 -11.55 11.25
CA LYS A 245 -3.84 -12.86 10.58
C LYS A 245 -2.61 -12.98 9.68
N ARG A 246 -2.27 -11.93 8.92
CA ARG A 246 -1.05 -11.91 8.09
C ARG A 246 0.20 -11.99 8.95
N LEU A 247 0.26 -11.20 10.03
CA LEU A 247 1.39 -11.22 10.96
C LEU A 247 1.59 -12.63 11.54
N ALA A 248 0.53 -13.26 12.04
CA ALA A 248 0.58 -14.60 12.58
C ALA A 248 1.01 -15.63 11.53
N GLN A 249 0.48 -15.54 10.31
CA GLN A 249 0.90 -16.41 9.21
C GLN A 249 2.39 -16.29 8.91
N LEU A 250 2.92 -15.07 8.78
CA LEU A 250 4.33 -14.82 8.50
C LEU A 250 5.22 -15.27 9.66
N MET A 251 4.81 -15.02 10.91
CA MET A 251 5.52 -15.50 12.09
C MET A 251 5.57 -17.04 12.14
N ASN A 252 4.45 -17.70 11.83
CA ASN A 252 4.42 -19.17 11.81
C ASN A 252 5.31 -19.74 10.72
N GLN A 253 5.28 -19.17 9.51
CA GLN A 253 6.17 -19.56 8.41
C GLN A 253 7.66 -19.37 8.74
N ASP A 254 7.99 -18.39 9.60
CA ASP A 254 9.36 -18.12 10.07
C ASP A 254 9.73 -18.97 11.31
N GLY A 255 8.92 -19.99 11.65
CA GLY A 255 9.18 -20.92 12.77
C GLY A 255 8.92 -20.31 14.15
N MET A 256 8.04 -19.33 14.26
CA MET A 256 7.66 -18.68 15.51
C MET A 256 6.19 -18.90 15.87
N PRO A 257 5.69 -20.14 15.96
CA PRO A 257 4.26 -20.43 16.18
C PRO A 257 3.73 -19.84 17.49
N TYR A 258 4.53 -19.81 18.54
CA TYR A 258 4.15 -19.18 19.81
C TYR A 258 3.83 -17.67 19.64
N LYS A 259 4.70 -16.93 18.97
CA LYS A 259 4.46 -15.49 18.74
C LYS A 259 3.25 -15.27 17.83
N ALA A 260 3.06 -16.15 16.86
CA ALA A 260 1.88 -16.14 15.99
C ALA A 260 0.59 -16.34 16.80
N ALA A 261 0.57 -17.35 17.71
CA ALA A 261 -0.56 -17.62 18.60
C ALA A 261 -0.89 -16.41 19.50
N VAL A 262 0.15 -15.85 20.13
CA VAL A 262 0.01 -14.68 21.01
C VAL A 262 -0.55 -13.46 20.24
N ALA A 263 -0.13 -13.23 18.99
CA ALA A 263 -0.67 -12.14 18.17
C ALA A 263 -2.18 -12.32 17.88
N ILE A 264 -2.63 -13.55 17.57
CA ILE A 264 -4.05 -13.85 17.38
C ILE A 264 -4.83 -13.68 18.68
N GLN A 265 -4.29 -14.19 19.81
CA GLN A 265 -4.90 -14.05 21.13
C GLN A 265 -5.04 -12.57 21.54
N GLU A 266 -3.98 -11.76 21.30
CA GLU A 266 -4.01 -10.31 21.54
C GLU A 266 -5.10 -9.62 20.73
N ALA A 267 -5.21 -9.94 19.44
CA ALA A 267 -6.25 -9.37 18.57
C ALA A 267 -7.66 -9.75 19.04
N ARG A 268 -7.86 -10.98 19.53
CA ARG A 268 -9.14 -11.43 20.10
C ARG A 268 -9.44 -10.70 21.41
N ASN A 269 -8.46 -10.56 22.31
CA ASN A 269 -8.61 -9.83 23.57
C ASN A 269 -8.94 -8.34 23.35
N LYS A 270 -8.38 -7.73 22.30
CA LYS A 270 -8.69 -6.36 21.86
C LYS A 270 -10.00 -6.26 21.09
N LYS A 271 -10.72 -7.36 20.87
CA LYS A 271 -11.96 -7.45 20.06
C LYS A 271 -11.78 -7.00 18.59
N ILE A 272 -10.56 -7.05 18.09
CA ILE A 272 -10.25 -6.85 16.67
C ILE A 272 -10.60 -8.12 15.89
N LEU A 273 -10.32 -9.29 16.49
CA LEU A 273 -10.81 -10.59 16.06
C LEU A 273 -11.99 -11.01 16.92
N ASP A 274 -13.00 -11.57 16.31
CA ASP A 274 -14.08 -12.24 17.03
C ASP A 274 -13.65 -13.65 17.51
N SER A 275 -14.40 -14.23 18.43
CA SER A 275 -14.21 -15.60 18.86
C SER A 275 -14.99 -16.58 17.97
N SER A 276 -14.94 -16.39 16.65
CA SER A 276 -15.53 -17.34 15.70
C SER A 276 -14.79 -18.69 15.73
N VAL A 277 -15.48 -19.71 15.24
CA VAL A 277 -14.92 -21.07 15.14
C VAL A 277 -13.58 -21.04 14.38
N THR A 278 -13.48 -20.28 13.30
CA THR A 278 -12.26 -20.17 12.48
C THR A 278 -11.11 -19.51 13.24
N ASN A 279 -11.37 -18.45 13.99
CA ASN A 279 -10.34 -17.72 14.73
C ASN A 279 -9.84 -18.53 15.94
N LEU A 280 -10.75 -19.19 16.67
CA LEU A 280 -10.37 -20.07 17.77
C LEU A 280 -9.57 -21.28 17.25
N GLN A 281 -9.97 -21.88 16.12
CA GLN A 281 -9.24 -22.97 15.52
C GLN A 281 -7.82 -22.56 15.11
N LEU A 282 -7.64 -21.36 14.55
CA LEU A 282 -6.33 -20.83 14.21
C LEU A 282 -5.46 -20.62 15.46
N GLU A 283 -6.00 -19.97 16.49
CA GLU A 283 -5.29 -19.73 17.76
C GLU A 283 -4.86 -21.03 18.43
N GLY A 284 -5.80 -21.98 18.61
CA GLY A 284 -5.53 -23.25 19.24
C GLY A 284 -4.53 -24.11 18.46
N ALA A 285 -4.59 -24.08 17.11
CA ALA A 285 -3.64 -24.80 16.27
C ALA A 285 -2.22 -24.23 16.41
N LEU A 286 -2.08 -22.90 16.44
CA LEU A 286 -0.78 -22.23 16.62
C LEU A 286 -0.17 -22.53 18.01
N PHE A 287 -0.97 -22.53 19.08
CA PHE A 287 -0.50 -22.94 20.41
C PHE A 287 -0.07 -24.40 20.43
N ALA A 288 -0.85 -25.29 19.79
CA ALA A 288 -0.49 -26.71 19.72
C ALA A 288 0.82 -26.92 18.93
N GLU A 289 1.02 -26.20 17.82
CA GLU A 289 2.27 -26.24 17.03
C GLU A 289 3.45 -25.71 17.84
N ALA A 290 3.21 -24.69 18.70
CA ALA A 290 4.19 -24.17 19.64
C ALA A 290 4.48 -25.10 20.83
N LYS A 291 3.77 -26.23 20.95
CA LYS A 291 3.78 -27.14 22.11
C LYS A 291 3.32 -26.50 23.43
N GLU A 292 2.57 -25.42 23.33
CA GLU A 292 1.92 -24.74 24.46
C GLU A 292 0.55 -25.42 24.71
N TYR A 293 0.63 -26.66 25.21
CA TYR A 293 -0.51 -27.59 25.28
C TYR A 293 -1.61 -27.10 26.19
N GLU A 294 -1.29 -26.44 27.32
CA GLU A 294 -2.27 -25.90 28.25
C GLU A 294 -3.11 -24.81 27.55
N GLN A 295 -2.46 -23.85 26.88
CA GLN A 295 -3.14 -22.79 26.14
C GLN A 295 -3.94 -23.35 24.98
N ALA A 296 -3.39 -24.32 24.25
CA ALA A 296 -4.09 -24.98 23.16
C ALA A 296 -5.37 -25.68 23.65
N ALA A 297 -5.30 -26.40 24.77
CA ALA A 297 -6.45 -27.12 25.37
C ALA A 297 -7.56 -26.11 25.73
N LEU A 298 -7.24 -25.01 26.42
CA LEU A 298 -8.21 -23.99 26.79
C LEU A 298 -8.95 -23.43 25.58
N VAL A 299 -8.25 -23.15 24.48
CA VAL A 299 -8.86 -22.64 23.25
C VAL A 299 -9.72 -23.69 22.57
N PHE A 300 -9.28 -24.95 22.49
CA PHE A 300 -10.06 -26.02 21.88
C PHE A 300 -11.28 -26.43 22.74
N GLU A 301 -11.21 -26.32 24.07
CA GLU A 301 -12.37 -26.47 24.94
C GLU A 301 -13.41 -25.37 24.69
N GLU A 302 -12.99 -24.11 24.54
CA GLU A 302 -13.90 -23.01 24.17
C GLU A 302 -14.53 -23.31 22.80
N LEU A 303 -13.73 -23.77 21.85
CA LEU A 303 -14.18 -24.13 20.50
C LEU A 303 -15.19 -25.27 20.54
N LEU A 304 -14.95 -26.32 21.32
CA LEU A 304 -15.85 -27.46 21.46
C LEU A 304 -17.20 -27.05 22.07
N LYS A 305 -17.22 -26.14 23.03
CA LYS A 305 -18.47 -25.57 23.61
C LYS A 305 -19.31 -24.84 22.57
N ARG A 306 -18.65 -24.15 21.60
CA ARG A 306 -19.34 -23.40 20.53
C ARG A 306 -19.78 -24.28 19.37
N ALA A 307 -18.96 -25.27 19.02
CA ALA A 307 -19.20 -26.15 17.90
C ALA A 307 -18.75 -27.61 18.28
N PRO A 308 -19.67 -28.43 18.81
CA PRO A 308 -19.36 -29.78 19.24
C PRO A 308 -19.15 -30.68 18.03
N LYS A 309 -17.90 -30.81 17.57
CA LYS A 309 -17.48 -31.66 16.45
C LYS A 309 -16.43 -32.66 16.91
N VAL A 310 -16.52 -33.91 16.41
CA VAL A 310 -15.54 -34.96 16.70
C VAL A 310 -14.11 -34.58 16.35
N THR A 311 -13.91 -33.77 15.33
CA THR A 311 -12.57 -33.27 14.94
C THR A 311 -11.90 -32.46 16.06
N TYR A 312 -12.67 -31.70 16.84
CA TYR A 312 -12.14 -30.91 17.96
C TYR A 312 -11.92 -31.78 19.20
N VAL A 313 -12.76 -32.80 19.38
CA VAL A 313 -12.53 -33.82 20.42
C VAL A 313 -11.23 -34.59 20.16
N ASN A 314 -11.01 -35.03 18.93
CA ASN A 314 -9.76 -35.70 18.54
C ASN A 314 -8.55 -34.82 18.82
N LYS A 315 -8.65 -33.51 18.46
CA LYS A 315 -7.53 -32.58 18.69
C LYS A 315 -7.25 -32.34 20.17
N LEU A 316 -8.28 -32.23 21.00
CA LEU A 316 -8.12 -32.15 22.46
C LEU A 316 -7.49 -33.44 23.04
N VAL A 317 -7.91 -34.60 22.57
CA VAL A 317 -7.30 -35.87 22.98
C VAL A 317 -5.82 -35.92 22.63
N GLU A 318 -5.44 -35.52 21.39
CA GLU A 318 -4.04 -35.42 20.99
C GLU A 318 -3.26 -34.49 21.94
N ILE A 319 -3.79 -33.30 22.21
CA ILE A 319 -3.17 -32.30 23.10
C ILE A 319 -2.99 -32.85 24.51
N TYR A 320 -4.01 -33.50 25.09
CA TYR A 320 -3.92 -34.11 26.42
C TYR A 320 -2.95 -35.29 26.47
N PHE A 321 -2.82 -36.05 25.38
CA PHE A 321 -1.82 -37.09 25.29
C PHE A 321 -0.39 -36.55 25.24
N GLU A 322 -0.15 -35.52 24.46
CA GLU A 322 1.16 -34.84 24.38
C GLU A 322 1.56 -34.15 25.71
N SER A 323 0.58 -33.59 26.43
CA SER A 323 0.79 -32.97 27.76
C SER A 323 0.73 -33.98 28.91
N GLN A 324 0.42 -35.27 28.66
CA GLN A 324 0.24 -36.32 29.66
C GLN A 324 -0.90 -36.03 30.66
N GLU A 325 -1.89 -35.28 30.25
CA GLU A 325 -3.06 -34.93 31.04
C GLU A 325 -4.14 -36.02 30.96
N TRP A 326 -3.77 -37.21 31.38
CA TRP A 326 -4.61 -38.41 31.26
C TRP A 326 -5.99 -38.32 31.93
N ALA A 327 -6.10 -37.55 33.03
CA ALA A 327 -7.35 -37.33 33.69
C ALA A 327 -8.31 -36.46 32.87
N ALA A 328 -7.77 -35.47 32.13
CA ALA A 328 -8.57 -34.62 31.27
C ALA A 328 -9.18 -35.38 30.10
N VAL A 329 -8.49 -36.43 29.60
CA VAL A 329 -9.04 -37.34 28.58
C VAL A 329 -10.32 -38.00 29.08
N GLU A 330 -10.33 -38.53 30.34
CA GLU A 330 -11.52 -39.14 30.93
C GLU A 330 -12.67 -38.13 31.04
N VAL A 331 -12.39 -36.93 31.53
CA VAL A 331 -13.39 -35.85 31.68
C VAL A 331 -14.01 -35.46 30.34
N LEU A 332 -13.20 -35.42 29.29
CA LEU A 332 -13.64 -35.10 27.93
C LEU A 332 -14.44 -36.26 27.31
N LEU A 333 -13.91 -37.49 27.36
CA LEU A 333 -14.43 -38.58 26.54
C LEU A 333 -15.63 -39.31 27.16
N LYS A 334 -15.74 -39.43 28.50
CA LYS A 334 -16.89 -40.09 29.11
C LYS A 334 -18.25 -39.51 28.73
N PRO A 335 -18.48 -38.18 28.83
CA PRO A 335 -19.74 -37.58 28.39
C PRO A 335 -19.93 -37.60 26.87
N TRP A 336 -18.85 -37.56 26.10
CA TRP A 336 -18.92 -37.64 24.65
C TRP A 336 -19.35 -39.03 24.16
N LEU A 337 -18.70 -40.09 24.64
CA LEU A 337 -18.95 -41.47 24.25
C LEU A 337 -20.32 -41.99 24.70
N LYS A 338 -20.92 -41.40 25.73
CA LYS A 338 -22.34 -41.68 26.08
C LYS A 338 -23.32 -41.24 24.98
N LYS A 339 -22.94 -40.29 24.13
CA LYS A 339 -23.81 -39.74 23.08
C LYS A 339 -23.39 -40.14 21.67
N HIS A 340 -22.12 -40.52 21.50
CA HIS A 340 -21.52 -40.78 20.20
C HIS A 340 -20.68 -42.08 20.30
N SER A 341 -20.98 -43.07 19.49
CA SER A 341 -20.16 -44.26 19.38
C SER A 341 -18.94 -43.96 18.50
N ASP A 342 -17.73 -44.10 19.08
CA ASP A 342 -16.45 -43.88 18.36
C ASP A 342 -15.39 -44.82 18.94
N ASN A 343 -15.00 -45.82 18.17
CA ASN A 343 -14.05 -46.84 18.60
C ASN A 343 -12.65 -46.29 18.84
N TYR A 344 -12.23 -45.29 18.07
CA TYR A 344 -10.92 -44.66 18.27
C TYR A 344 -10.88 -43.87 19.59
N LEU A 345 -11.90 -43.08 19.88
CA LEU A 345 -11.98 -42.34 21.14
C LEU A 345 -12.15 -43.26 22.34
N GLN A 346 -12.89 -44.35 22.19
CA GLN A 346 -13.00 -45.39 23.23
C GLN A 346 -11.64 -46.03 23.50
N TYR A 347 -10.86 -46.35 22.46
CA TYR A 347 -9.50 -46.84 22.58
C TYR A 347 -8.60 -45.83 23.31
N MET A 348 -8.64 -44.54 22.95
CA MET A 348 -7.86 -43.50 23.60
C MET A 348 -8.22 -43.30 25.07
N LEU A 349 -9.51 -43.45 25.44
CA LEU A 349 -9.96 -43.45 26.82
C LEU A 349 -9.33 -44.65 27.59
N ALA A 350 -9.33 -45.84 27.02
CA ALA A 350 -8.71 -47.02 27.64
C ALA A 350 -7.21 -46.85 27.85
N ILE A 351 -6.49 -46.30 26.85
CA ILE A 351 -5.05 -45.99 26.97
C ILE A 351 -4.78 -44.94 28.07
N SER A 352 -5.65 -43.94 28.23
CA SER A 352 -5.51 -42.95 29.32
C SER A 352 -5.56 -43.61 30.70
N TYR A 353 -6.43 -44.63 30.88
CA TYR A 353 -6.49 -45.43 32.11
C TYR A 353 -5.24 -46.31 32.31
N VAL A 354 -4.68 -46.89 31.23
CA VAL A 354 -3.43 -47.63 31.31
C VAL A 354 -2.29 -46.77 31.84
N ASN A 355 -2.16 -45.56 31.30
CA ASN A 355 -1.11 -44.59 31.73
C ASN A 355 -1.29 -44.09 33.18
N ARG A 356 -2.50 -44.16 33.72
CA ARG A 356 -2.82 -43.85 35.13
C ARG A 356 -2.72 -45.06 36.04
N HIS A 357 -2.34 -46.26 35.53
CA HIS A 357 -2.33 -47.53 36.21
C HIS A 357 -3.72 -47.98 36.75
N GLU A 358 -4.80 -47.46 36.18
CA GLU A 358 -6.19 -47.81 36.50
C GLU A 358 -6.63 -49.01 35.63
N PHE A 359 -5.97 -50.15 35.82
CA PHE A 359 -6.04 -51.28 34.91
C PHE A 359 -7.45 -51.88 34.78
N ASP A 360 -8.27 -51.89 35.84
CA ASP A 360 -9.63 -52.42 35.78
C ASP A 360 -10.53 -51.53 34.91
N LYS A 361 -10.40 -50.21 35.01
CA LYS A 361 -11.11 -49.30 34.12
C LYS A 361 -10.63 -49.42 32.66
N ALA A 362 -9.33 -49.65 32.47
CA ALA A 362 -8.78 -49.87 31.14
C ALA A 362 -9.36 -51.11 30.48
N LYS A 363 -9.40 -52.26 31.24
CA LYS A 363 -10.03 -53.52 30.75
C LYS A 363 -11.50 -53.34 30.41
N GLN A 364 -12.26 -52.65 31.26
CA GLN A 364 -13.66 -52.35 31.02
C GLN A 364 -13.82 -51.50 29.72
N ALA A 365 -13.04 -50.44 29.57
CA ALA A 365 -13.11 -49.56 28.38
C ALA A 365 -12.74 -50.33 27.09
N PHE A 366 -11.77 -51.22 27.13
CA PHE A 366 -11.45 -52.12 26.01
C PHE A 366 -12.59 -53.11 25.71
N ALA A 367 -13.25 -53.65 26.73
CA ALA A 367 -14.36 -54.61 26.57
C ALA A 367 -15.62 -53.96 25.95
N GLU A 368 -15.79 -52.66 26.07
CA GLU A 368 -16.89 -51.89 25.44
C GLU A 368 -16.68 -51.67 23.93
N MET A 369 -15.50 -52.02 23.38
CA MET A 369 -15.21 -51.91 21.95
C MET A 369 -15.75 -53.15 21.18
N PRO A 370 -16.27 -52.99 19.95
CA PRO A 370 -16.67 -54.09 19.08
C PRO A 370 -15.50 -55.01 18.79
N SER A 371 -15.77 -56.33 18.58
CA SER A 371 -14.72 -57.32 18.32
C SER A 371 -14.02 -57.20 16.97
N ASP A 372 -14.56 -56.40 16.04
CA ASP A 372 -14.08 -56.20 14.67
C ASP A 372 -13.48 -54.80 14.43
N HIS A 373 -13.12 -54.06 15.49
CA HIS A 373 -12.56 -52.72 15.38
C HIS A 373 -11.12 -52.69 14.84
N ALA A 374 -10.69 -51.56 14.27
CA ALA A 374 -9.38 -51.41 13.65
C ALA A 374 -8.19 -51.60 14.62
N GLN A 375 -8.38 -51.39 15.92
CA GLN A 375 -7.36 -51.46 16.99
C GLN A 375 -7.30 -52.82 17.70
N VAL A 376 -8.01 -53.86 17.23
CA VAL A 376 -8.09 -55.20 17.90
C VAL A 376 -6.72 -55.74 18.35
N LYS A 377 -5.75 -55.80 17.44
CA LYS A 377 -4.40 -56.28 17.73
C LYS A 377 -3.68 -55.45 18.81
N SER A 378 -3.88 -54.14 18.80
CA SER A 378 -3.33 -53.26 19.81
C SER A 378 -3.98 -53.48 21.18
N VAL A 379 -5.29 -53.65 21.22
CA VAL A 379 -6.04 -53.97 22.44
C VAL A 379 -5.55 -55.31 23.05
N GLU A 380 -5.41 -56.35 22.25
CA GLU A 380 -4.84 -57.62 22.73
C GLU A 380 -3.45 -57.46 23.35
N SER A 381 -2.61 -56.65 22.74
CA SER A 381 -1.26 -56.37 23.25
C SER A 381 -1.31 -55.63 24.59
N TRP A 382 -2.19 -54.63 24.72
CA TRP A 382 -2.39 -53.91 25.97
C TRP A 382 -2.95 -54.79 27.08
N LEU A 383 -3.92 -55.68 26.80
CA LEU A 383 -4.46 -56.62 27.78
C LEU A 383 -3.40 -57.59 28.28
N LYS A 384 -2.51 -58.09 27.40
CA LYS A 384 -1.34 -58.89 27.79
C LYS A 384 -0.37 -58.15 28.69
N TYR A 385 -0.09 -56.86 28.35
CA TYR A 385 0.74 -55.97 29.17
C TYR A 385 0.14 -55.79 30.58
N ILE A 386 -1.16 -55.43 30.67
CA ILE A 386 -1.86 -55.26 31.93
C ILE A 386 -1.79 -56.52 32.78
N ALA A 387 -2.07 -57.71 32.20
CA ALA A 387 -2.01 -59.00 32.91
C ALA A 387 -0.61 -59.28 33.47
N LYS A 388 0.45 -58.94 32.69
CA LYS A 388 1.83 -59.13 33.14
C LYS A 388 2.19 -58.22 34.32
N VAL A 389 1.77 -56.93 34.25
CA VAL A 389 2.03 -55.93 35.32
C VAL A 389 1.29 -56.27 36.57
N GLN A 390 0.00 -56.71 36.49
CA GLN A 390 -0.79 -57.13 37.66
C GLN A 390 -0.32 -58.47 38.30
N ALA A 391 0.33 -59.28 37.53
CA ALA A 391 0.94 -60.57 38.07
C ALA A 391 2.30 -60.30 38.77
N ALA A 392 2.94 -59.16 38.50
CA ALA A 392 4.24 -58.84 39.07
C ALA A 392 4.13 -57.86 40.27
N SER A 393 2.96 -57.29 40.52
CA SER A 393 2.62 -56.44 41.68
C SER A 393 1.92 -57.22 42.77
#